data_ae6b6c36d2f0a1cd8f0bc5e7ba24d8b8
#
_entry.id   ae6b6c36d2f0a1cd8f0bc5e7ba24d8b8
#
_cell.length_a   1.000
_cell.length_b   1.000
_cell.length_c   1.000
_cell.angle_alpha   90.00
_cell.angle_beta   90.00
_cell.angle_gamma   90.00
#
_symmetry.space_group_name_H-M   'P 1'
#
loop_
_entity.id
_entity.type
_entity.pdbx_description
1 polymer ?
#
loop_
_entity_poly.entity_id
_entity_poly.type
_entity_poly.pdbx_seq_one_letter_code
_entity_poly.pdbx_strand_id
1 'polypeptide(L)'
;MKLENYEVHLPSYSIGDHIYDKIGPVCESYGKTVLLIGGRRALKAAEGKIRTYVAKTNLEIIGVELYGSDCTYETVEKLRQLPVYHKADMVFGVGGGKALDTVKCLCITDDKPVFTFPTIASNCAACTSVSIMYNEDGTFLKPNFFVRPAMHAFIDTEIIAKAPAQYMWAGIGDTYAKYYEATISSRGEQLEHFTSLGVALSVMCRNPLLEYGAKALEDHKKGLCTYNVEQVVLAIVVTTGIASIFLTKDFTPDYNSGLAHAIFYALTSYPVIEEKHLHGEVVGFGVLFALLVDQQYEEFEKIYTLNQQLQLPTSLKQIEITEEQWEESMDRIPEMSDIRHYPYKVTKEMLALAMNQLKEREGGRLINA
;
A
#
# COMPACT_ATOMS: atom_id res chain seq x y z
N MET A 1 -18.57 5.07 28.64
CA MET A 1 -17.71 4.31 27.71
C MET A 1 -17.10 3.16 28.51
N LYS A 2 -17.20 1.93 28.03
CA LYS A 2 -16.59 0.77 28.71
C LYS A 2 -15.13 0.73 28.29
N LEU A 3 -14.20 0.60 29.25
CA LEU A 3 -12.79 0.39 28.93
C LEU A 3 -12.64 -0.98 28.28
N GLU A 4 -12.10 -1.02 27.07
CA GLU A 4 -11.79 -2.26 26.35
C GLU A 4 -10.28 -2.53 26.46
N ASN A 5 -9.94 -3.80 26.64
CA ASN A 5 -8.55 -4.25 26.55
C ASN A 5 -8.20 -4.48 25.09
N TYR A 6 -7.12 -3.91 24.61
CA TYR A 6 -6.61 -4.14 23.26
C TYR A 6 -5.09 -4.24 23.27
N GLU A 7 -4.53 -4.90 22.28
CA GLU A 7 -3.10 -5.06 22.04
C GLU A 7 -2.76 -4.57 20.65
N VAL A 8 -1.63 -3.89 20.50
CA VAL A 8 -1.16 -3.36 19.23
C VAL A 8 0.25 -3.84 18.95
N HIS A 9 0.44 -4.51 17.84
CA HIS A 9 1.75 -4.88 17.34
C HIS A 9 2.13 -3.96 16.18
N LEU A 10 3.21 -3.21 16.34
CA LEU A 10 3.74 -2.32 15.32
C LEU A 10 4.89 -2.99 14.56
N PRO A 11 5.09 -2.67 13.27
CA PRO A 11 6.22 -3.19 12.53
C PRO A 11 7.54 -2.64 13.06
N SER A 12 8.52 -3.54 13.21
CA SER A 12 9.92 -3.15 13.30
C SER A 12 10.47 -3.00 11.89
N TYR A 13 11.34 -2.03 11.64
CA TYR A 13 11.96 -1.85 10.32
C TYR A 13 13.36 -1.27 10.40
N SER A 14 14.09 -1.44 9.32
CA SER A 14 15.37 -0.81 9.05
C SER A 14 15.41 -0.33 7.60
N ILE A 15 15.96 0.86 7.34
CA ILE A 15 16.01 1.46 6.01
C ILE A 15 17.40 2.02 5.70
N GLY A 16 17.83 1.92 4.46
CA GLY A 16 19.10 2.46 3.95
C GLY A 16 19.70 1.57 2.86
N ASP A 17 20.81 1.98 2.28
CA ASP A 17 21.51 1.28 1.19
C ASP A 17 22.38 0.08 1.66
N HIS A 18 22.83 0.11 2.91
CA HIS A 18 23.60 -0.97 3.56
C HIS A 18 22.79 -1.71 4.64
N ILE A 19 21.48 -1.64 4.60
CA ILE A 19 20.64 -2.05 5.71
C ILE A 19 20.70 -3.56 5.99
N TYR A 20 21.10 -4.38 5.04
CA TYR A 20 21.22 -5.82 5.24
C TYR A 20 22.34 -6.22 6.22
N ASP A 21 23.22 -5.29 6.65
CA ASP A 21 24.11 -5.51 7.80
C ASP A 21 23.33 -5.77 9.12
N LYS A 22 22.04 -5.39 9.16
CA LYS A 22 21.16 -5.66 10.31
C LYS A 22 20.54 -7.06 10.31
N ILE A 23 20.71 -7.87 9.25
CA ILE A 23 20.12 -9.21 9.16
C ILE A 23 20.55 -10.08 10.35
N GLY A 24 21.87 -10.19 10.62
CA GLY A 24 22.36 -10.97 11.76
C GLY A 24 21.78 -10.52 13.08
N PRO A 25 22.01 -9.25 13.50
CA PRO A 25 21.53 -8.73 14.78
C PRO A 25 20.01 -8.87 14.97
N VAL A 26 19.21 -8.82 13.91
CA VAL A 26 17.75 -8.90 14.00
C VAL A 26 17.27 -10.37 13.96
N CYS A 27 17.85 -11.21 13.09
CA CYS A 27 17.26 -12.50 12.76
C CYS A 27 17.84 -13.68 13.55
N GLU A 28 19.09 -13.61 14.03
CA GLU A 28 19.77 -14.77 14.67
C GLU A 28 19.09 -15.31 15.94
N SER A 29 18.30 -14.47 16.63
CA SER A 29 17.53 -14.90 17.79
C SER A 29 16.33 -15.79 17.45
N TYR A 30 15.94 -15.86 16.18
CA TYR A 30 14.80 -16.65 15.72
C TYR A 30 15.17 -18.01 15.15
N GLY A 31 16.45 -18.31 14.98
CA GLY A 31 16.95 -19.58 14.47
C GLY A 31 18.16 -19.42 13.57
N LYS A 32 18.49 -20.47 12.81
CA LYS A 32 19.67 -20.52 11.94
C LYS A 32 19.32 -20.69 10.46
N THR A 33 18.24 -21.37 10.16
CA THR A 33 17.91 -21.76 8.79
C THR A 33 16.85 -20.84 8.20
N VAL A 34 17.13 -20.34 7.00
CA VAL A 34 16.32 -19.34 6.28
C VAL A 34 15.83 -19.90 4.96
N LEU A 35 14.54 -19.76 4.69
CA LEU A 35 13.97 -19.96 3.36
C LEU A 35 13.65 -18.60 2.74
N LEU A 36 14.18 -18.32 1.54
CA LEU A 36 13.77 -17.17 0.74
C LEU A 36 12.54 -17.56 -0.07
N ILE A 37 11.49 -16.71 0.00
CA ILE A 37 10.32 -16.85 -0.88
C ILE A 37 10.07 -15.50 -1.53
N GLY A 38 9.95 -15.47 -2.87
CA GLY A 38 9.74 -14.21 -3.55
C GLY A 38 9.31 -14.33 -5.01
N GLY A 39 9.09 -13.18 -5.64
CA GLY A 39 8.85 -13.09 -7.07
C GLY A 39 10.14 -13.23 -7.87
N ARG A 40 10.08 -13.82 -9.06
CA ARG A 40 11.25 -14.05 -9.93
C ARG A 40 12.09 -12.79 -10.16
N ARG A 41 11.46 -11.65 -10.44
CA ARG A 41 12.17 -10.37 -10.67
C ARG A 41 12.76 -9.82 -9.38
N ALA A 42 12.04 -9.94 -8.28
CA ALA A 42 12.46 -9.48 -6.96
C ALA A 42 13.66 -10.27 -6.43
N LEU A 43 13.61 -11.60 -6.52
CA LEU A 43 14.74 -12.47 -6.17
C LEU A 43 15.98 -12.15 -7.02
N LYS A 44 15.80 -11.98 -8.34
CA LYS A 44 16.91 -11.57 -9.22
C LYS A 44 17.56 -10.24 -8.78
N ALA A 45 16.78 -9.30 -8.23
CA ALA A 45 17.28 -8.01 -7.78
C ALA A 45 17.96 -8.06 -6.39
N ALA A 46 17.44 -8.89 -5.47
CA ALA A 46 17.80 -8.82 -4.05
C ALA A 46 18.59 -10.03 -3.53
N GLU A 47 18.40 -11.25 -4.08
CA GLU A 47 18.96 -12.49 -3.54
C GLU A 47 20.48 -12.44 -3.38
N GLY A 48 21.19 -11.96 -4.39
CA GLY A 48 22.66 -11.88 -4.35
C GLY A 48 23.17 -11.01 -3.20
N LYS A 49 22.52 -9.86 -2.99
CA LYS A 49 22.84 -8.96 -1.87
C LYS A 49 22.48 -9.61 -0.54
N ILE A 50 21.28 -10.20 -0.41
CA ILE A 50 20.87 -10.93 0.81
C ILE A 50 21.88 -12.04 1.15
N ARG A 51 22.26 -12.89 0.20
CA ARG A 51 23.25 -13.96 0.41
C ARG A 51 24.60 -13.43 0.89
N THR A 52 25.07 -12.30 0.30
CA THR A 52 26.33 -11.67 0.68
C THR A 52 26.32 -11.24 2.16
N TYR A 53 25.21 -10.73 2.64
CA TYR A 53 25.10 -10.29 4.04
C TYR A 53 24.81 -11.46 4.99
N VAL A 54 23.98 -12.44 4.60
CA VAL A 54 23.74 -13.65 5.38
C VAL A 54 25.04 -14.44 5.58
N ALA A 55 25.92 -14.50 4.59
CA ALA A 55 27.23 -15.19 4.73
C ALA A 55 28.16 -14.57 5.79
N LYS A 56 27.86 -13.38 6.30
CA LYS A 56 28.57 -12.74 7.42
C LYS A 56 27.96 -13.03 8.80
N THR A 57 26.93 -13.86 8.86
CA THR A 57 26.13 -14.18 10.05
C THR A 57 26.19 -15.68 10.36
N ASN A 58 25.52 -16.11 11.43
CA ASN A 58 25.33 -17.53 11.75
C ASN A 58 24.10 -18.15 11.02
N LEU A 59 23.50 -17.44 10.10
CA LEU A 59 22.34 -17.91 9.34
C LEU A 59 22.76 -18.66 8.08
N GLU A 60 21.91 -19.61 7.68
CA GLU A 60 22.09 -20.41 6.46
C GLU A 60 20.82 -20.34 5.60
N ILE A 61 20.96 -19.94 4.33
CA ILE A 61 19.86 -19.99 3.35
C ILE A 61 19.78 -21.42 2.80
N ILE A 62 18.77 -22.18 3.25
CA ILE A 62 18.56 -23.59 2.89
C ILE A 62 17.68 -23.80 1.65
N GLY A 63 17.06 -22.75 1.13
CA GLY A 63 16.23 -22.82 -0.07
C GLY A 63 15.82 -21.47 -0.60
N VAL A 64 15.39 -21.43 -1.85
CA VAL A 64 14.81 -20.29 -2.53
C VAL A 64 13.62 -20.77 -3.35
N GLU A 65 12.43 -20.21 -3.09
CA GLU A 65 11.19 -20.63 -3.71
C GLU A 65 10.46 -19.43 -4.35
N LEU A 66 9.74 -19.71 -5.43
CA LEU A 66 8.88 -18.73 -6.05
C LEU A 66 7.50 -18.75 -5.37
N TYR A 67 6.97 -17.54 -5.03
CA TYR A 67 5.66 -17.47 -4.39
C TYR A 67 4.49 -17.78 -5.36
N GLY A 68 4.72 -17.79 -6.67
CA GLY A 68 3.69 -17.92 -7.68
C GLY A 68 3.40 -16.59 -8.40
N SER A 69 2.16 -16.35 -8.77
CA SER A 69 1.71 -15.13 -9.48
C SER A 69 0.88 -14.20 -8.58
N ASP A 70 0.01 -14.78 -7.77
CA ASP A 70 -0.93 -14.06 -6.93
C ASP A 70 -1.00 -14.61 -5.51
N CYS A 71 -1.46 -13.77 -4.57
CA CYS A 71 -1.68 -14.16 -3.19
C CYS A 71 -3.02 -14.88 -3.07
N THR A 72 -3.02 -16.19 -3.36
CA THR A 72 -4.19 -17.06 -3.23
C THR A 72 -3.99 -18.07 -2.10
N TYR A 73 -5.09 -18.60 -1.55
CA TYR A 73 -4.99 -19.66 -0.53
C TYR A 73 -4.34 -20.93 -1.08
N GLU A 74 -4.54 -21.24 -2.37
CA GLU A 74 -3.92 -22.38 -3.07
C GLU A 74 -2.40 -22.19 -3.16
N THR A 75 -1.94 -20.98 -3.47
CA THR A 75 -0.50 -20.66 -3.49
C THR A 75 0.12 -20.81 -2.10
N VAL A 76 -0.55 -20.29 -1.07
CA VAL A 76 -0.11 -20.42 0.33
C VAL A 76 0.00 -21.90 0.72
N GLU A 77 -1.02 -22.71 0.38
CA GLU A 77 -1.02 -24.13 0.71
C GLU A 77 0.07 -24.93 -0.05
N LYS A 78 0.30 -24.62 -1.33
CA LYS A 78 1.42 -25.23 -2.10
C LYS A 78 2.77 -24.95 -1.45
N LEU A 79 3.01 -23.72 -0.99
CA LEU A 79 4.25 -23.36 -0.30
C LEU A 79 4.36 -24.06 1.06
N ARG A 80 3.25 -24.20 1.80
CA ARG A 80 3.20 -24.92 3.09
C ARG A 80 3.61 -26.37 2.96
N GLN A 81 3.27 -27.03 1.86
CA GLN A 81 3.61 -28.44 1.63
C GLN A 81 5.08 -28.68 1.27
N LEU A 82 5.88 -27.65 1.02
CA LEU A 82 7.29 -27.82 0.68
C LEU A 82 8.10 -28.35 1.87
N PRO A 83 8.86 -29.43 1.72
CA PRO A 83 9.72 -29.95 2.80
C PRO A 83 10.73 -28.93 3.33
N VAL A 84 11.23 -28.03 2.46
CA VAL A 84 12.17 -26.98 2.84
C VAL A 84 11.50 -25.92 3.74
N TYR A 85 10.22 -25.64 3.56
CA TYR A 85 9.46 -24.74 4.43
C TYR A 85 9.41 -25.25 5.88
N HIS A 86 9.18 -26.55 6.07
CA HIS A 86 9.15 -27.17 7.41
C HIS A 86 10.52 -27.22 8.09
N LYS A 87 11.62 -27.28 7.30
CA LYS A 87 12.98 -27.29 7.81
C LYS A 87 13.51 -25.90 8.16
N ALA A 88 12.96 -24.86 7.57
CA ALA A 88 13.39 -23.50 7.82
C ALA A 88 12.86 -22.99 9.17
N ASP A 89 13.74 -22.37 9.96
CA ASP A 89 13.38 -21.72 11.21
C ASP A 89 12.59 -20.42 10.93
N MET A 90 12.92 -19.74 9.84
CA MET A 90 12.31 -18.48 9.44
C MET A 90 12.22 -18.33 7.91
N VAL A 91 11.40 -17.38 7.47
CA VAL A 91 11.23 -17.06 6.05
C VAL A 91 11.56 -15.59 5.79
N PHE A 92 12.33 -15.36 4.72
CA PHE A 92 12.56 -14.05 4.15
C PHE A 92 11.66 -13.88 2.92
N GLY A 93 10.63 -13.03 3.04
CA GLY A 93 9.72 -12.67 1.95
C GLY A 93 10.31 -11.55 1.11
N VAL A 94 10.56 -11.80 -0.19
CA VAL A 94 11.27 -10.88 -1.08
C VAL A 94 10.37 -10.44 -2.22
N GLY A 95 10.00 -9.14 -2.26
CA GLY A 95 9.16 -8.70 -3.36
C GLY A 95 8.34 -7.45 -3.16
N GLY A 96 7.32 -7.30 -3.99
CA GLY A 96 6.25 -6.33 -3.85
C GLY A 96 5.05 -6.91 -3.10
N GLY A 97 3.93 -6.19 -3.09
CA GLY A 97 2.75 -6.51 -2.28
C GLY A 97 2.29 -7.96 -2.34
N LYS A 98 1.97 -8.49 -3.54
CA LYS A 98 1.47 -9.87 -3.70
C LYS A 98 2.41 -10.94 -3.12
N ALA A 99 3.73 -10.79 -3.33
CA ALA A 99 4.73 -11.71 -2.79
C ALA A 99 4.80 -11.62 -1.25
N LEU A 100 4.84 -10.40 -0.71
CA LEU A 100 4.92 -10.18 0.74
C LEU A 100 3.64 -10.62 1.43
N ASP A 101 2.48 -10.39 0.84
CA ASP A 101 1.19 -10.84 1.37
C ASP A 101 1.08 -12.35 1.39
N THR A 102 1.53 -13.05 0.32
CA THR A 102 1.59 -14.52 0.30
C THR A 102 2.45 -15.06 1.44
N VAL A 103 3.65 -14.51 1.62
CA VAL A 103 4.59 -14.97 2.65
C VAL A 103 4.09 -14.65 4.05
N LYS A 104 3.48 -13.48 4.28
CA LYS A 104 2.82 -13.14 5.55
C LYS A 104 1.67 -14.10 5.86
N CYS A 105 0.79 -14.34 4.88
CA CYS A 105 -0.33 -15.25 5.04
C CYS A 105 0.15 -16.66 5.43
N LEU A 106 1.18 -17.18 4.75
CA LEU A 106 1.78 -18.47 5.07
C LEU A 106 2.35 -18.49 6.49
N CYS A 107 3.27 -17.58 6.79
CA CYS A 107 4.11 -17.68 7.98
C CYS A 107 3.38 -17.25 9.26
N ILE A 108 2.60 -16.18 9.22
CA ILE A 108 1.90 -15.68 10.42
C ILE A 108 0.81 -16.67 10.85
N THR A 109 0.12 -17.30 9.89
CA THR A 109 -0.86 -18.36 10.17
C THR A 109 -0.23 -19.56 10.85
N ASP A 110 1.00 -19.90 10.46
CA ASP A 110 1.75 -21.06 11.00
C ASP A 110 2.64 -20.69 12.21
N ASP A 111 2.52 -19.46 12.73
CA ASP A 111 3.36 -18.88 13.80
C ASP A 111 4.87 -18.99 13.51
N LYS A 112 5.25 -18.96 12.24
CA LYS A 112 6.65 -19.00 11.79
C LYS A 112 7.20 -17.57 11.64
N PRO A 113 8.42 -17.26 12.17
CA PRO A 113 9.05 -15.97 11.99
C PRO A 113 9.17 -15.58 10.52
N VAL A 114 8.71 -14.38 10.17
CA VAL A 114 8.76 -13.84 8.82
C VAL A 114 9.35 -12.45 8.80
N PHE A 115 10.25 -12.20 7.85
CA PHE A 115 10.93 -10.94 7.62
C PHE A 115 10.65 -10.49 6.18
N THR A 116 10.35 -9.21 5.98
CA THR A 116 10.02 -8.68 4.67
C THR A 116 11.16 -7.90 4.06
N PHE A 117 11.41 -8.14 2.78
CA PHE A 117 12.43 -7.49 1.96
C PHE A 117 11.73 -6.85 0.74
N PRO A 118 11.10 -5.68 0.91
CA PRO A 118 10.43 -4.99 -0.18
C PRO A 118 11.44 -4.58 -1.25
N THR A 119 11.12 -4.89 -2.51
CA THR A 119 11.97 -4.55 -3.66
C THR A 119 11.39 -3.42 -4.51
N ILE A 120 10.19 -2.97 -4.19
CA ILE A 120 9.48 -1.84 -4.80
C ILE A 120 8.75 -1.06 -3.70
N ALA A 121 8.52 0.21 -3.91
CA ALA A 121 7.69 1.05 -3.06
C ALA A 121 6.36 1.35 -3.75
N SER A 122 5.46 0.37 -3.81
CA SER A 122 4.14 0.52 -4.44
C SER A 122 2.99 0.54 -3.43
N ASN A 123 3.23 0.05 -2.20
CA ASN A 123 2.27 -0.01 -1.10
C ASN A 123 2.98 -0.37 0.21
N CYS A 124 2.22 -0.49 1.27
CA CYS A 124 2.69 -0.73 2.63
C CYS A 124 2.71 -2.21 3.08
N ALA A 125 2.56 -3.18 2.18
CA ALA A 125 2.45 -4.60 2.51
C ALA A 125 3.59 -5.14 3.39
N ALA A 126 4.80 -4.58 3.28
CA ALA A 126 5.94 -4.97 4.09
C ALA A 126 5.74 -4.72 5.60
N CYS A 127 4.92 -3.73 5.97
CA CYS A 127 4.74 -3.24 7.34
C CYS A 127 3.30 -3.39 7.88
N THR A 128 2.37 -3.98 7.12
CA THR A 128 0.98 -4.15 7.54
C THR A 128 0.70 -5.49 8.19
N SER A 129 -0.36 -5.55 9.01
CA SER A 129 -0.93 -6.76 9.59
C SER A 129 -2.08 -7.31 8.75
N VAL A 130 -2.01 -7.18 7.43
CA VAL A 130 -3.02 -7.66 6.49
C VAL A 130 -2.37 -8.21 5.23
N SER A 131 -2.98 -9.20 4.62
CA SER A 131 -2.67 -9.68 3.27
C SER A 131 -3.92 -9.55 2.41
N ILE A 132 -3.75 -9.04 1.20
CA ILE A 132 -4.83 -8.98 0.22
C ILE A 132 -4.87 -10.30 -0.54
N MET A 133 -5.99 -11.02 -0.38
CA MET A 133 -6.20 -12.32 -1.00
C MET A 133 -6.94 -12.19 -2.31
N TYR A 134 -6.57 -13.02 -3.26
CA TYR A 134 -7.15 -13.07 -4.61
C TYR A 134 -7.70 -14.46 -4.90
N ASN A 135 -8.63 -14.54 -5.84
CA ASN A 135 -9.08 -15.78 -6.45
C ASN A 135 -8.02 -16.30 -7.45
N GLU A 136 -8.13 -17.56 -7.89
CA GLU A 136 -7.20 -18.13 -8.89
C GLU A 136 -7.26 -17.43 -10.25
N ASP A 137 -8.36 -16.78 -10.57
CA ASP A 137 -8.54 -15.96 -11.78
C ASP A 137 -7.92 -14.55 -11.66
N GLY A 138 -7.32 -14.21 -10.51
CA GLY A 138 -6.69 -12.93 -10.24
C GLY A 138 -7.63 -11.86 -9.70
N THR A 139 -8.93 -12.13 -9.57
CA THR A 139 -9.89 -11.17 -9.01
C THR A 139 -9.72 -11.03 -7.48
N PHE A 140 -9.99 -9.85 -6.95
CA PHE A 140 -9.97 -9.57 -5.52
C PHE A 140 -10.94 -10.50 -4.77
N LEU A 141 -10.47 -11.13 -3.69
CA LEU A 141 -11.30 -11.99 -2.84
C LEU A 141 -11.68 -11.26 -1.54
N LYS A 142 -10.71 -10.97 -0.70
CA LYS A 142 -10.90 -10.29 0.60
C LYS A 142 -9.58 -9.93 1.26
N PRO A 143 -9.56 -8.97 2.21
CA PRO A 143 -8.43 -8.84 3.13
C PRO A 143 -8.39 -10.02 4.11
N ASN A 144 -7.18 -10.46 4.46
CA ASN A 144 -6.92 -11.43 5.53
C ASN A 144 -6.08 -10.74 6.60
N PHE A 145 -6.68 -10.44 7.74
CA PHE A 145 -6.05 -9.69 8.83
C PHE A 145 -5.31 -10.61 9.81
N PHE A 146 -4.24 -10.08 10.39
CA PHE A 146 -3.43 -10.75 11.39
C PHE A 146 -3.33 -9.90 12.66
N VAL A 147 -3.04 -10.56 13.78
CA VAL A 147 -2.81 -9.90 15.07
C VAL A 147 -1.52 -9.05 15.03
N ARG A 148 -0.52 -9.48 14.27
CA ARG A 148 0.79 -8.81 14.18
C ARG A 148 1.28 -8.70 12.73
N PRO A 149 2.09 -7.69 12.40
CA PRO A 149 2.82 -7.64 11.12
C PRO A 149 3.96 -8.67 11.09
N ALA A 150 4.74 -8.67 9.99
CA ALA A 150 6.03 -9.37 9.94
C ALA A 150 6.96 -8.87 11.07
N MET A 151 7.90 -9.73 11.49
CA MET A 151 8.81 -9.44 12.61
C MET A 151 9.67 -8.21 12.35
N HIS A 152 10.14 -8.03 11.11
CA HIS A 152 10.93 -6.88 10.70
C HIS A 152 10.89 -6.69 9.19
N ALA A 153 10.93 -5.44 8.74
CA ALA A 153 11.06 -5.06 7.35
C ALA A 153 12.46 -4.48 7.05
N PHE A 154 13.19 -5.13 6.14
CA PHE A 154 14.49 -4.65 5.66
C PHE A 154 14.32 -3.88 4.37
N ILE A 155 14.32 -2.55 4.43
CA ILE A 155 14.02 -1.66 3.31
C ILE A 155 15.31 -1.18 2.69
N ASP A 156 15.77 -1.87 1.65
CA ASP A 156 16.97 -1.50 0.90
C ASP A 156 16.63 -0.44 -0.15
N THR A 157 17.03 0.80 0.12
CA THR A 157 16.73 1.95 -0.74
C THR A 157 17.42 1.88 -2.09
N GLU A 158 18.58 1.22 -2.20
CA GLU A 158 19.27 1.01 -3.46
C GLU A 158 18.52 0.04 -4.39
N ILE A 159 17.97 -1.05 -3.84
CA ILE A 159 17.16 -1.99 -4.61
C ILE A 159 15.88 -1.31 -5.09
N ILE A 160 15.22 -0.57 -4.20
CA ILE A 160 13.98 0.15 -4.53
C ILE A 160 14.26 1.22 -5.61
N ALA A 161 15.33 2.02 -5.47
CA ALA A 161 15.66 3.06 -6.43
C ALA A 161 15.97 2.53 -7.84
N LYS A 162 16.37 1.27 -7.96
CA LYS A 162 16.62 0.58 -9.24
C LYS A 162 15.39 -0.14 -9.81
N ALA A 163 14.29 -0.18 -9.07
CA ALA A 163 13.05 -0.81 -9.51
C ALA A 163 12.33 0.04 -10.59
N PRO A 164 11.40 -0.51 -11.36
CA PRO A 164 10.60 0.27 -12.29
C PRO A 164 9.85 1.41 -11.60
N ALA A 165 10.03 2.64 -12.10
CA ALA A 165 9.54 3.86 -11.46
C ALA A 165 8.00 3.92 -11.33
N GLN A 166 7.27 3.19 -12.17
CA GLN A 166 5.81 3.11 -12.13
C GLN A 166 5.27 2.62 -10.78
N TYR A 167 6.04 1.80 -10.04
CA TYR A 167 5.60 1.30 -8.75
C TYR A 167 5.65 2.39 -7.66
N MET A 168 6.71 3.19 -7.61
CA MET A 168 6.75 4.33 -6.70
C MET A 168 5.73 5.40 -7.11
N TRP A 169 5.59 5.64 -8.40
CA TRP A 169 4.60 6.55 -8.97
C TRP A 169 3.18 6.22 -8.52
N ALA A 170 2.74 4.96 -8.67
CA ALA A 170 1.44 4.51 -8.19
C ALA A 170 1.38 4.52 -6.65
N GLY A 171 2.47 4.13 -5.97
CA GLY A 171 2.55 4.15 -4.51
C GLY A 171 2.33 5.55 -3.91
N ILE A 172 2.76 6.61 -4.59
CA ILE A 172 2.48 7.99 -4.18
C ILE A 172 0.96 8.26 -4.20
N GLY A 173 0.26 7.85 -5.28
CA GLY A 173 -1.19 8.03 -5.42
C GLY A 173 -1.98 7.30 -4.33
N ASP A 174 -1.62 6.06 -4.03
CA ASP A 174 -2.24 5.27 -2.97
C ASP A 174 -1.97 5.87 -1.57
N THR A 175 -0.75 6.36 -1.35
CA THR A 175 -0.32 6.80 -0.02
C THR A 175 -0.96 8.11 0.43
N TYR A 176 -1.05 9.14 -0.41
CA TYR A 176 -1.72 10.37 0.03
C TYR A 176 -3.23 10.19 0.22
N ALA A 177 -3.84 9.21 -0.45
CA ALA A 177 -5.25 8.87 -0.22
C ALA A 177 -5.51 8.55 1.24
N LYS A 178 -4.59 7.85 1.91
CA LYS A 178 -4.69 7.50 3.33
C LYS A 178 -5.00 8.69 4.24
N TYR A 179 -4.34 9.83 3.98
CA TYR A 179 -4.59 11.03 4.77
C TYR A 179 -6.01 11.57 4.58
N TYR A 180 -6.43 11.74 3.33
CA TYR A 180 -7.74 12.34 3.04
C TYR A 180 -8.88 11.43 3.47
N GLU A 181 -8.77 10.14 3.21
CA GLU A 181 -9.79 9.18 3.60
C GLU A 181 -9.92 9.08 5.12
N ALA A 182 -8.79 8.95 5.84
CA ALA A 182 -8.82 8.89 7.31
C ALA A 182 -9.38 10.16 7.94
N THR A 183 -9.01 11.35 7.44
CA THR A 183 -9.45 12.63 8.01
C THR A 183 -10.90 12.98 7.67
N ILE A 184 -11.39 12.60 6.49
CA ILE A 184 -12.79 12.79 6.13
C ILE A 184 -13.66 11.82 6.91
N SER A 185 -13.34 10.52 6.91
CA SER A 185 -14.12 9.48 7.56
C SER A 185 -14.21 9.67 9.07
N SER A 186 -13.16 10.17 9.70
CA SER A 186 -13.14 10.36 11.17
C SER A 186 -13.74 11.68 11.66
N ARG A 187 -14.11 12.56 10.75
CA ARG A 187 -14.56 13.92 11.10
C ARG A 187 -15.90 13.93 11.83
N GLY A 188 -15.89 14.51 13.03
CA GLY A 188 -17.08 14.62 13.87
C GLY A 188 -17.36 13.37 14.72
N GLU A 189 -16.57 12.32 14.59
CA GLU A 189 -16.71 11.12 15.41
C GLU A 189 -15.89 11.21 16.71
N GLN A 190 -16.37 10.55 17.75
CA GLN A 190 -15.65 10.40 19.01
C GLN A 190 -14.75 9.17 18.93
N LEU A 191 -13.53 9.39 18.44
CA LEU A 191 -12.55 8.33 18.25
C LEU A 191 -11.92 7.87 19.57
N GLU A 192 -11.62 6.60 19.67
CA GLU A 192 -10.73 6.06 20.69
C GLU A 192 -9.29 6.53 20.46
N HIS A 193 -8.45 6.51 21.50
CA HIS A 193 -7.05 6.91 21.42
C HIS A 193 -6.30 6.20 20.29
N PHE A 194 -6.53 4.91 20.14
CA PHE A 194 -5.93 4.06 19.12
C PHE A 194 -6.22 4.59 17.69
N THR A 195 -7.48 4.78 17.33
CA THR A 195 -7.90 5.30 16.02
C THR A 195 -7.47 6.75 15.83
N SER A 196 -7.57 7.59 16.89
CA SER A 196 -7.08 8.98 16.86
C SER A 196 -5.59 9.05 16.51
N LEU A 197 -4.78 8.10 17.00
CA LEU A 197 -3.36 8.03 16.69
C LEU A 197 -3.14 7.70 15.20
N GLY A 198 -3.92 6.78 14.62
CA GLY A 198 -3.88 6.48 13.18
C GLY A 198 -4.21 7.69 12.31
N VAL A 199 -5.27 8.42 12.66
CA VAL A 199 -5.66 9.66 11.98
C VAL A 199 -4.55 10.71 12.09
N ALA A 200 -3.97 10.91 13.28
CA ALA A 200 -2.88 11.87 13.47
C ALA A 200 -1.62 11.49 12.67
N LEU A 201 -1.28 10.20 12.60
CA LEU A 201 -0.14 9.72 11.81
C LEU A 201 -0.37 9.85 10.30
N SER A 202 -1.61 9.81 9.82
CA SER A 202 -1.91 9.85 8.39
C SER A 202 -1.41 11.13 7.70
N VAL A 203 -1.18 12.23 8.44
CA VAL A 203 -0.56 13.44 7.90
C VAL A 203 0.81 13.18 7.28
N MET A 204 1.55 12.19 7.80
CA MET A 204 2.85 11.77 7.26
C MET A 204 2.71 10.88 6.02
N CYS A 205 1.51 10.46 5.66
CA CYS A 205 1.23 9.83 4.36
C CYS A 205 1.05 10.88 3.24
N ARG A 206 0.80 12.17 3.58
CA ARG A 206 0.59 13.25 2.63
C ARG A 206 1.77 14.22 2.53
N ASN A 207 2.21 14.78 3.67
CA ASN A 207 3.18 15.88 3.67
C ASN A 207 4.50 15.55 2.96
N PRO A 208 5.17 14.40 3.23
CA PRO A 208 6.38 14.04 2.50
C PRO A 208 6.18 13.89 0.99
N LEU A 209 4.99 13.49 0.56
CA LEU A 209 4.69 13.33 -0.87
C LEU A 209 4.49 14.67 -1.57
N LEU A 210 3.86 15.64 -0.90
CA LEU A 210 3.75 17.00 -1.41
C LEU A 210 5.12 17.69 -1.50
N GLU A 211 6.01 17.45 -0.52
CA GLU A 211 7.32 18.10 -0.44
C GLU A 211 8.36 17.42 -1.34
N TYR A 212 8.41 16.09 -1.32
CA TYR A 212 9.49 15.33 -1.98
C TYR A 212 9.04 14.52 -3.20
N GLY A 213 7.73 14.28 -3.40
CA GLY A 213 7.22 13.29 -4.35
C GLY A 213 7.69 13.49 -5.78
N ALA A 214 7.57 14.70 -6.32
CA ALA A 214 8.00 15.01 -7.68
C ALA A 214 9.50 14.79 -7.86
N LYS A 215 10.31 15.30 -6.93
CA LYS A 215 11.79 15.16 -6.98
C LYS A 215 12.22 13.71 -6.75
N ALA A 216 11.58 13.01 -5.83
CA ALA A 216 11.85 11.59 -5.59
C ALA A 216 11.59 10.74 -6.83
N LEU A 217 10.49 10.99 -7.57
CA LEU A 217 10.20 10.26 -8.81
C LEU A 217 11.23 10.55 -9.92
N GLU A 218 11.69 11.79 -10.04
CA GLU A 218 12.78 12.13 -10.95
C GLU A 218 14.09 11.41 -10.59
N ASP A 219 14.45 11.40 -9.32
CA ASP A 219 15.66 10.74 -8.83
C ASP A 219 15.55 9.22 -9.01
N HIS A 220 14.39 8.64 -8.71
CA HIS A 220 14.11 7.23 -8.91
C HIS A 220 14.22 6.82 -10.39
N LYS A 221 13.67 7.61 -11.33
CA LYS A 221 13.81 7.36 -12.78
C LYS A 221 15.27 7.30 -13.23
N LYS A 222 16.18 7.91 -12.47
CA LYS A 222 17.63 7.89 -12.70
C LYS A 222 18.35 6.79 -11.89
N GLY A 223 17.62 6.00 -11.11
CA GLY A 223 18.17 4.97 -10.21
C GLY A 223 18.97 5.55 -9.04
N LEU A 224 18.68 6.79 -8.63
CA LEU A 224 19.39 7.49 -7.55
C LEU A 224 18.72 7.25 -6.21
N CYS A 225 19.52 6.83 -5.23
CA CYS A 225 19.13 6.69 -3.84
C CYS A 225 19.39 8.01 -3.11
N THR A 226 18.39 8.91 -3.10
CA THR A 226 18.50 10.23 -2.48
C THR A 226 17.65 10.33 -1.23
N TYR A 227 17.87 11.39 -0.43
CA TYR A 227 17.02 11.70 0.70
C TYR A 227 15.52 11.81 0.30
N ASN A 228 15.23 12.42 -0.86
CA ASN A 228 13.85 12.55 -1.35
C ASN A 228 13.22 11.17 -1.60
N VAL A 229 13.96 10.25 -2.23
CA VAL A 229 13.51 8.87 -2.47
C VAL A 229 13.26 8.16 -1.13
N GLU A 230 14.17 8.29 -0.16
CA GLU A 230 14.01 7.67 1.16
C GLU A 230 12.77 8.19 1.89
N GLN A 231 12.51 9.52 1.89
CA GLN A 231 11.32 10.08 2.53
C GLN A 231 10.01 9.57 1.91
N VAL A 232 9.96 9.45 0.58
CA VAL A 232 8.80 8.90 -0.13
C VAL A 232 8.64 7.40 0.16
N VAL A 233 9.73 6.63 0.18
CA VAL A 233 9.70 5.19 0.55
C VAL A 233 9.21 5.02 1.99
N LEU A 234 9.67 5.83 2.94
CA LEU A 234 9.20 5.81 4.32
C LEU A 234 7.70 6.12 4.42
N ALA A 235 7.20 7.10 3.67
CA ALA A 235 5.78 7.43 3.64
C ALA A 235 4.96 6.25 3.09
N ILE A 236 5.36 5.67 1.95
CA ILE A 236 4.63 4.58 1.29
C ILE A 236 4.66 3.29 2.11
N VAL A 237 5.84 2.87 2.55
CA VAL A 237 6.02 1.52 3.12
C VAL A 237 5.76 1.50 4.61
N VAL A 238 6.31 2.46 5.35
CA VAL A 238 6.32 2.45 6.81
C VAL A 238 5.13 3.21 7.38
N THR A 239 5.02 4.50 7.05
CA THR A 239 3.99 5.37 7.65
C THR A 239 2.60 4.87 7.31
N THR A 240 2.34 4.54 6.04
CA THR A 240 1.05 4.00 5.61
C THR A 240 0.75 2.67 6.29
N GLY A 241 1.77 1.81 6.47
CA GLY A 241 1.62 0.54 7.18
C GLY A 241 1.22 0.72 8.65
N ILE A 242 1.89 1.63 9.36
CA ILE A 242 1.58 1.93 10.76
C ILE A 242 0.19 2.58 10.89
N ALA A 243 -0.10 3.58 10.04
CA ALA A 243 -1.41 4.22 10.03
C ALA A 243 -2.52 3.22 9.76
N SER A 244 -2.32 2.29 8.80
CA SER A 244 -3.27 1.23 8.48
C SER A 244 -3.56 0.31 9.67
N ILE A 245 -2.54 -0.05 10.47
CA ILE A 245 -2.73 -0.84 11.70
C ILE A 245 -3.64 -0.10 12.68
N PHE A 246 -3.40 1.18 12.93
CA PHE A 246 -4.20 1.99 13.85
C PHE A 246 -5.61 2.34 13.30
N LEU A 247 -5.80 2.33 11.99
CA LEU A 247 -7.09 2.58 11.34
C LEU A 247 -7.90 1.30 11.07
N THR A 248 -7.42 0.16 11.56
CA THR A 248 -8.09 -1.14 11.48
C THR A 248 -8.33 -1.66 12.88
N LYS A 249 -9.59 -1.77 13.30
CA LYS A 249 -9.97 -2.32 14.60
C LYS A 249 -10.78 -3.60 14.41
N ASP A 250 -10.54 -4.60 15.26
CA ASP A 250 -11.29 -5.88 15.26
C ASP A 250 -11.37 -6.52 13.86
N PHE A 251 -10.24 -6.45 13.10
CA PHE A 251 -10.15 -6.93 11.72
C PHE A 251 -11.13 -6.24 10.75
N THR A 252 -11.55 -5.03 11.07
CA THR A 252 -12.42 -4.21 10.23
C THR A 252 -11.66 -2.95 9.81
N PRO A 253 -11.54 -2.65 8.51
CA PRO A 253 -10.84 -1.45 8.01
C PRO A 253 -11.73 -0.21 8.13
N ASP A 254 -12.01 0.24 9.36
CA ASP A 254 -13.00 1.30 9.64
C ASP A 254 -12.71 2.61 8.92
N TYR A 255 -11.56 3.24 9.21
CA TYR A 255 -11.18 4.53 8.64
C TYR A 255 -10.01 4.40 7.66
N ASN A 256 -9.77 3.19 7.20
CA ASN A 256 -8.58 2.84 6.42
C ASN A 256 -8.76 3.06 4.91
N SER A 257 -10.01 3.19 4.47
CA SER A 257 -10.42 3.50 3.09
C SER A 257 -11.55 4.53 3.09
N GLY A 258 -11.91 5.04 1.92
CA GLY A 258 -12.95 6.05 1.76
C GLY A 258 -13.38 6.18 0.30
N LEU A 259 -13.77 7.39 -0.13
CA LEU A 259 -14.33 7.61 -1.46
C LEU A 259 -13.33 7.31 -2.59
N ALA A 260 -12.03 7.55 -2.38
CA ALA A 260 -11.04 7.26 -3.40
C ALA A 260 -10.95 5.76 -3.71
N HIS A 261 -10.94 4.92 -2.67
CA HIS A 261 -10.98 3.46 -2.83
C HIS A 261 -12.35 2.97 -3.31
N ALA A 262 -13.47 3.56 -2.84
CA ALA A 262 -14.80 3.23 -3.35
C ALA A 262 -14.90 3.45 -4.87
N ILE A 263 -14.33 4.54 -5.39
CA ILE A 263 -14.23 4.80 -6.83
C ILE A 263 -13.39 3.73 -7.51
N PHE A 264 -12.20 3.43 -6.99
CA PHE A 264 -11.36 2.36 -7.54
C PHE A 264 -12.14 1.04 -7.64
N TYR A 265 -12.75 0.57 -6.54
CA TYR A 265 -13.50 -0.68 -6.54
C TYR A 265 -14.71 -0.68 -7.49
N ALA A 266 -15.41 0.44 -7.62
CA ALA A 266 -16.48 0.56 -8.60
C ALA A 266 -15.97 0.44 -10.05
N LEU A 267 -14.78 0.97 -10.33
CA LEU A 267 -14.16 0.93 -11.65
C LEU A 267 -13.51 -0.42 -12.00
N THR A 268 -13.15 -1.28 -11.02
CA THR A 268 -12.60 -2.63 -11.31
C THR A 268 -13.58 -3.55 -12.02
N SER A 269 -14.87 -3.20 -12.08
CA SER A 269 -15.84 -3.91 -12.93
C SER A 269 -15.53 -3.77 -14.44
N TYR A 270 -14.66 -2.86 -14.83
CA TYR A 270 -14.20 -2.68 -16.20
C TYR A 270 -12.78 -3.27 -16.32
N PRO A 271 -12.58 -4.31 -17.16
CA PRO A 271 -11.31 -5.04 -17.23
C PRO A 271 -10.09 -4.17 -17.49
N VAL A 272 -10.24 -3.05 -18.21
CA VAL A 272 -9.16 -2.12 -18.52
C VAL A 272 -8.45 -1.60 -17.27
N ILE A 273 -9.16 -1.45 -16.15
CA ILE A 273 -8.60 -0.96 -14.88
C ILE A 273 -7.58 -1.95 -14.31
N GLU A 274 -7.93 -3.23 -14.22
CA GLU A 274 -7.03 -4.25 -13.68
C GLU A 274 -5.94 -4.69 -14.66
N GLU A 275 -6.23 -4.64 -15.96
CA GLU A 275 -5.29 -5.06 -17.02
C GLU A 275 -4.20 -4.02 -17.32
N LYS A 276 -4.52 -2.71 -17.24
CA LYS A 276 -3.63 -1.65 -17.72
C LYS A 276 -3.21 -0.64 -16.68
N HIS A 277 -3.95 -0.52 -15.58
CA HIS A 277 -3.73 0.52 -14.58
C HIS A 277 -3.25 -0.07 -13.25
N LEU A 278 -2.44 0.69 -12.53
CA LEU A 278 -2.01 0.30 -11.20
C LEU A 278 -3.02 0.80 -10.15
N HIS A 279 -3.22 0.03 -9.09
CA HIS A 279 -4.14 0.37 -8.00
C HIS A 279 -4.01 1.83 -7.54
N GLY A 280 -2.81 2.23 -7.13
CA GLY A 280 -2.59 3.59 -6.59
C GLY A 280 -2.68 4.70 -7.64
N GLU A 281 -2.56 4.39 -8.93
CA GLU A 281 -2.84 5.32 -10.02
C GLU A 281 -4.31 5.74 -10.01
N VAL A 282 -5.21 4.77 -9.94
CA VAL A 282 -6.66 5.00 -9.96
C VAL A 282 -7.16 5.54 -8.62
N VAL A 283 -6.61 5.05 -7.50
CA VAL A 283 -6.90 5.61 -6.16
C VAL A 283 -6.49 7.08 -6.10
N GLY A 284 -5.32 7.45 -6.64
CA GLY A 284 -4.88 8.85 -6.72
C GLY A 284 -5.81 9.74 -7.53
N PHE A 285 -6.40 9.20 -8.61
CA PHE A 285 -7.49 9.88 -9.34
C PHE A 285 -8.73 10.02 -8.47
N GLY A 286 -9.12 8.98 -7.75
CA GLY A 286 -10.27 8.99 -6.83
C GLY A 286 -10.18 10.04 -5.73
N VAL A 287 -8.96 10.38 -5.27
CA VAL A 287 -8.75 11.46 -4.27
C VAL A 287 -9.22 12.82 -4.79
N LEU A 288 -9.10 13.10 -6.08
CA LEU A 288 -9.62 14.35 -6.64
C LEU A 288 -11.13 14.47 -6.43
N PHE A 289 -11.86 13.37 -6.59
CA PHE A 289 -13.30 13.34 -6.31
C PHE A 289 -13.60 13.44 -4.82
N ALA A 290 -12.83 12.74 -3.97
CA ALA A 290 -13.03 12.83 -2.53
C ALA A 290 -12.93 14.27 -2.03
N LEU A 291 -11.97 15.05 -2.56
CA LEU A 291 -11.75 16.45 -2.20
C LEU A 291 -12.82 17.38 -2.76
N LEU A 292 -13.27 17.17 -4.00
CA LEU A 292 -14.34 17.95 -4.60
C LEU A 292 -15.69 17.69 -3.92
N VAL A 293 -16.01 16.43 -3.66
CA VAL A 293 -17.23 16.03 -2.93
C VAL A 293 -17.24 16.61 -1.51
N ASP A 294 -16.09 16.64 -0.86
CA ASP A 294 -15.92 17.20 0.49
C ASP A 294 -15.68 18.73 0.50
N GLN A 295 -15.70 19.39 -0.67
CA GLN A 295 -15.50 20.82 -0.85
C GLN A 295 -14.17 21.36 -0.31
N GLN A 296 -13.13 20.52 -0.29
CA GLN A 296 -11.78 20.90 0.10
C GLN A 296 -10.99 21.45 -1.11
N TYR A 297 -11.43 22.56 -1.65
CA TYR A 297 -10.92 23.08 -2.94
C TYR A 297 -9.44 23.46 -2.92
N GLU A 298 -8.92 24.00 -1.80
CA GLU A 298 -7.49 24.30 -1.67
C GLU A 298 -6.63 23.02 -1.69
N GLU A 299 -7.08 21.95 -1.04
CA GLU A 299 -6.39 20.66 -1.04
C GLU A 299 -6.52 19.98 -2.41
N PHE A 300 -7.68 20.10 -3.05
CA PHE A 300 -7.89 19.64 -4.42
C PHE A 300 -6.86 20.26 -5.38
N GLU A 301 -6.65 21.57 -5.36
CA GLU A 301 -5.68 22.24 -6.22
C GLU A 301 -4.24 21.78 -5.96
N LYS A 302 -3.88 21.51 -4.70
CA LYS A 302 -2.56 20.97 -4.34
C LYS A 302 -2.35 19.58 -4.93
N ILE A 303 -3.33 18.68 -4.77
CA ILE A 303 -3.25 17.31 -5.27
C ILE A 303 -3.37 17.26 -6.79
N TYR A 304 -4.25 18.07 -7.38
CA TYR A 304 -4.36 18.20 -8.83
C TYR A 304 -3.03 18.63 -9.45
N THR A 305 -2.38 19.64 -8.86
CA THR A 305 -1.05 20.11 -9.31
C THR A 305 0.01 19.05 -9.13
N LEU A 306 0.02 18.32 -8.01
CA LEU A 306 0.95 17.22 -7.79
C LEU A 306 0.74 16.10 -8.81
N ASN A 307 -0.52 15.72 -9.08
CA ASN A 307 -0.85 14.72 -10.09
C ASN A 307 -0.36 15.13 -11.48
N GLN A 308 -0.53 16.40 -11.86
CA GLN A 308 0.03 16.91 -13.12
C GLN A 308 1.56 16.80 -13.18
N GLN A 309 2.26 17.19 -12.10
CA GLN A 309 3.73 17.10 -12.02
C GLN A 309 4.23 15.66 -12.10
N LEU A 310 3.53 14.73 -11.45
CA LEU A 310 3.84 13.32 -11.43
C LEU A 310 3.33 12.58 -12.69
N GLN A 311 2.46 13.20 -13.48
CA GLN A 311 1.71 12.54 -14.56
C GLN A 311 0.79 11.43 -14.04
N LEU A 312 0.27 11.57 -12.83
CA LEU A 312 -0.85 10.77 -12.32
C LEU A 312 -2.16 11.25 -12.98
N PRO A 313 -3.15 10.37 -13.13
CA PRO A 313 -4.40 10.73 -13.82
C PRO A 313 -5.11 11.91 -13.17
N THR A 314 -5.60 12.82 -14.03
CA THR A 314 -6.47 13.94 -13.66
C THR A 314 -7.76 13.95 -14.50
N SER A 315 -7.96 12.92 -15.34
CA SER A 315 -9.14 12.77 -16.19
C SER A 315 -9.53 11.30 -16.39
N LEU A 316 -10.80 11.04 -16.71
CA LEU A 316 -11.29 9.71 -17.07
C LEU A 316 -10.54 9.13 -18.28
N LYS A 317 -10.20 9.99 -19.24
CA LYS A 317 -9.47 9.58 -20.44
C LYS A 317 -8.13 8.93 -20.12
N GLN A 318 -7.43 9.41 -19.08
CA GLN A 318 -6.12 8.90 -18.69
C GLN A 318 -6.19 7.53 -18.01
N ILE A 319 -7.35 7.16 -17.46
CA ILE A 319 -7.63 5.83 -16.91
C ILE A 319 -8.49 4.98 -17.87
N GLU A 320 -8.63 5.40 -19.12
CA GLU A 320 -9.35 4.71 -20.19
C GLU A 320 -10.82 4.35 -19.85
N ILE A 321 -11.50 5.18 -19.04
CA ILE A 321 -12.92 5.05 -18.66
C ILE A 321 -13.76 6.03 -19.50
N THR A 322 -14.85 5.53 -20.10
CA THR A 322 -15.81 6.36 -20.85
C THR A 322 -16.75 7.12 -19.90
N GLU A 323 -17.44 8.14 -20.43
CA GLU A 323 -18.45 8.86 -19.65
C GLU A 323 -19.64 7.97 -19.28
N GLU A 324 -20.05 7.04 -20.14
CA GLU A 324 -21.09 6.06 -19.84
C GLU A 324 -20.69 5.13 -18.71
N GLN A 325 -19.46 4.61 -18.75
CA GLN A 325 -18.92 3.74 -17.68
C GLN A 325 -18.82 4.48 -16.35
N TRP A 326 -18.44 5.76 -16.38
CA TRP A 326 -18.45 6.58 -15.18
C TRP A 326 -19.86 6.82 -14.65
N GLU A 327 -20.83 7.13 -15.52
CA GLU A 327 -22.23 7.31 -15.14
C GLU A 327 -22.81 6.06 -14.46
N GLU A 328 -22.52 4.86 -15.00
CA GLU A 328 -22.89 3.59 -14.38
C GLU A 328 -22.19 3.36 -13.03
N SER A 329 -20.92 3.79 -12.90
CA SER A 329 -20.16 3.65 -11.66
C SER A 329 -20.71 4.55 -10.55
N MET A 330 -21.21 5.74 -10.88
CA MET A 330 -21.82 6.66 -9.91
C MET A 330 -23.07 6.08 -9.23
N ASP A 331 -23.74 5.09 -9.81
CA ASP A 331 -24.86 4.40 -9.16
C ASP A 331 -24.40 3.41 -8.09
N ARG A 332 -23.17 2.89 -8.21
CA ARG A 332 -22.61 1.88 -7.28
C ARG A 332 -21.78 2.48 -6.15
N ILE A 333 -21.04 3.55 -6.44
CA ILE A 333 -20.13 4.18 -5.46
C ILE A 333 -20.83 4.53 -4.14
N PRO A 334 -22.05 5.13 -4.10
CA PRO A 334 -22.72 5.49 -2.85
C PRO A 334 -23.06 4.30 -1.95
N GLU A 335 -23.09 3.08 -2.47
CA GLU A 335 -23.41 1.86 -1.75
C GLU A 335 -22.17 1.10 -1.22
N MET A 336 -20.96 1.61 -1.50
CA MET A 336 -19.71 0.99 -1.06
C MET A 336 -19.51 1.16 0.45
N SER A 337 -19.02 0.09 1.11
CA SER A 337 -18.76 0.10 2.55
C SER A 337 -17.67 1.07 2.98
N ASP A 338 -16.79 1.45 2.06
CA ASP A 338 -15.63 2.30 2.29
C ASP A 338 -15.99 3.72 2.76
N ILE A 339 -17.19 4.20 2.40
CA ILE A 339 -17.68 5.53 2.76
C ILE A 339 -18.65 5.54 3.94
N ARG A 340 -18.78 4.42 4.67
CA ARG A 340 -19.76 4.29 5.78
C ARG A 340 -19.54 5.28 6.92
N HIS A 341 -18.31 5.72 7.15
CA HIS A 341 -17.93 6.71 8.15
C HIS A 341 -17.86 8.16 7.63
N TYR A 342 -18.29 8.39 6.38
CA TYR A 342 -18.35 9.77 5.88
C TYR A 342 -19.35 10.57 6.70
N PRO A 343 -19.04 11.85 7.05
CA PRO A 343 -19.91 12.67 7.90
C PRO A 343 -21.21 13.12 7.20
N TYR A 344 -21.40 12.68 5.96
CA TYR A 344 -22.59 12.91 5.13
C TYR A 344 -22.79 11.72 4.18
N LYS A 345 -24.01 11.55 3.70
CA LYS A 345 -24.30 10.57 2.65
C LYS A 345 -23.76 11.06 1.31
N VAL A 346 -22.80 10.34 0.73
CA VAL A 346 -22.35 10.56 -0.65
C VAL A 346 -23.49 10.19 -1.60
N THR A 347 -23.77 11.05 -2.58
CA THR A 347 -24.85 10.83 -3.57
C THR A 347 -24.32 10.89 -5.00
N LYS A 348 -25.09 10.36 -5.94
CA LYS A 348 -24.80 10.44 -7.36
C LYS A 348 -24.66 11.90 -7.85
N GLU A 349 -25.52 12.78 -7.34
CA GLU A 349 -25.52 14.21 -7.70
C GLU A 349 -24.21 14.89 -7.25
N MET A 350 -23.68 14.53 -6.09
CA MET A 350 -22.38 15.05 -5.60
C MET A 350 -21.24 14.59 -6.50
N LEU A 351 -21.25 13.31 -6.93
CA LEU A 351 -20.25 12.78 -7.84
C LEU A 351 -20.34 13.44 -9.24
N ALA A 352 -21.56 13.67 -9.74
CA ALA A 352 -21.79 14.35 -11.01
C ALA A 352 -21.32 15.82 -10.95
N LEU A 353 -21.57 16.52 -9.82
CA LEU A 353 -21.06 17.87 -9.60
C LEU A 353 -19.52 17.88 -9.57
N ALA A 354 -18.90 16.96 -8.83
CA ALA A 354 -17.45 16.82 -8.78
C ALA A 354 -16.84 16.54 -10.16
N MET A 355 -17.49 15.72 -10.99
CA MET A 355 -17.05 15.49 -12.37
C MET A 355 -17.11 16.78 -13.21
N ASN A 356 -18.16 17.56 -13.10
CA ASN A 356 -18.27 18.83 -13.82
C ASN A 356 -17.16 19.80 -13.39
N GLN A 357 -16.91 19.91 -12.09
CA GLN A 357 -15.82 20.73 -11.55
C GLN A 357 -14.45 20.26 -12.05
N LEU A 358 -14.21 18.94 -12.08
CA LEU A 358 -12.97 18.39 -12.62
C LEU A 358 -12.79 18.74 -14.10
N LYS A 359 -13.85 18.63 -14.93
CA LYS A 359 -13.83 19.03 -16.34
C LYS A 359 -13.56 20.53 -16.53
N GLU A 360 -14.16 21.39 -15.68
CA GLU A 360 -13.86 22.81 -15.68
C GLU A 360 -12.37 23.08 -15.36
N ARG A 361 -11.81 22.34 -14.40
CA ARG A 361 -10.39 22.46 -14.04
C ARG A 361 -9.47 21.99 -15.16
N GLU A 362 -9.81 20.90 -15.85
CA GLU A 362 -9.10 20.45 -17.06
C GLU A 362 -9.11 21.54 -18.14
N GLY A 363 -10.21 22.28 -18.29
CA GLY A 363 -10.34 23.44 -19.18
C GLY A 363 -9.57 24.68 -18.73
N GLY A 364 -8.85 24.63 -17.60
CA GLY A 364 -7.99 25.70 -17.08
C GLY A 364 -8.67 26.63 -16.06
N ARG A 365 -9.91 26.38 -15.66
CA ARG A 365 -10.60 27.16 -14.63
C ARG A 365 -10.21 26.67 -13.24
N LEU A 366 -9.75 27.58 -12.37
CA LEU A 366 -9.52 27.25 -10.96
C LEU A 366 -10.85 26.97 -10.24
N ILE A 367 -10.86 25.92 -9.42
CA ILE A 367 -12.01 25.59 -8.59
C ILE A 367 -11.85 26.32 -7.26
N ASN A 368 -12.77 27.22 -6.97
CA ASN A 368 -12.81 28.02 -5.74
C ASN A 368 -14.15 27.79 -5.03
N ALA A 369 -14.15 28.08 -3.72
CA ALA A 369 -15.36 28.02 -2.88
C ALA A 369 -16.46 28.95 -3.37
#